data_aaabf0164ea57ae675b1c93165953f58
#
_entry.id   aaabf0164ea57ae675b1c93165953f58
#
_cell.length_a   1.000
_cell.length_b   1.000
_cell.length_c   1.000
_cell.angle_alpha   90.00
_cell.angle_beta   90.00
_cell.angle_gamma   90.00
#
_symmetry.space_group_name_H-M   'P 1'
#
loop_
_entity.id
_entity.type
_entity.pdbx_description
1 polymer ?
#
loop_
_entity_poly.entity_id
_entity_poly.type
_entity_poly.pdbx_seq_one_letter_code
_entity_poly.pdbx_strand_id
1 'polypeptide(L)'
;MPSHRLLRVRELLKREIGEAIRREVPVESAGLISVNDVDVAGDLRQATVHISILGSPEQQRTGINMLRKNQRRIQGLMAKAVVLKYTPQLRFVIDDSIARGNKVLEIIAELERTLPET
;
A
#
# COMPACT_ATOMS: atom_id res chain seq x y z
N MET A 1 14.26 18.74 -2.99
CA MET A 1 14.56 17.46 -2.34
C MET A 1 13.88 17.37 -1.00
N PRO A 2 13.29 16.21 -0.67
CA PRO A 2 12.74 16.04 0.67
C PRO A 2 13.88 16.04 1.71
N SER A 3 13.61 16.61 2.87
CA SER A 3 14.57 16.63 3.97
C SER A 3 14.77 15.21 4.52
N HIS A 4 15.88 14.98 5.21
CA HIS A 4 16.12 13.70 5.91
C HIS A 4 15.00 13.36 6.88
N ARG A 5 14.47 14.36 7.56
CA ARG A 5 13.35 14.19 8.48
C ARG A 5 12.12 13.66 7.75
N LEU A 6 11.82 14.22 6.59
CA LEU A 6 10.66 13.81 5.79
C LEU A 6 10.82 12.37 5.29
N LEU A 7 12.02 12.01 4.85
CA LEU A 7 12.32 10.65 4.40
C LEU A 7 12.18 9.64 5.54
N ARG A 8 12.64 9.98 6.74
CA ARG A 8 12.48 9.12 7.93
C ARG A 8 11.03 8.93 8.28
N VAL A 9 10.24 10.00 8.23
CA VAL A 9 8.80 9.94 8.52
C VAL A 9 8.12 9.02 7.50
N ARG A 10 8.44 9.16 6.22
CA ARG A 10 7.86 8.32 5.17
C ARG A 10 8.15 6.83 5.41
N GLU A 11 9.40 6.49 5.69
CA GLU A 11 9.79 5.10 5.93
C GLU A 11 9.13 4.53 7.18
N LEU A 12 9.07 5.32 8.24
CA LEU A 12 8.42 4.91 9.48
C LEU A 12 6.91 4.69 9.28
N LEU A 13 6.24 5.61 8.59
CA LEU A 13 4.82 5.48 8.28
C LEU A 13 4.56 4.26 7.41
N LYS A 14 5.39 4.04 6.41
CA LYS A 14 5.29 2.87 5.53
C LYS A 14 5.31 1.57 6.33
N ARG A 15 6.25 1.44 7.24
CA ARG A 15 6.38 0.25 8.07
C ARG A 15 5.19 0.08 9.00
N GLU A 16 4.81 1.13 9.72
CA GLU A 16 3.75 1.05 10.72
C GLU A 16 2.37 0.88 10.09
N ILE A 17 2.12 1.50 8.96
CA ILE A 17 0.87 1.31 8.22
C ILE A 17 0.80 -0.14 7.70
N GLY A 18 1.90 -0.65 7.17
CA GLY A 18 1.98 -2.05 6.71
C GLY A 18 1.68 -3.04 7.84
N GLU A 19 2.24 -2.80 9.03
CA GLU A 19 1.97 -3.62 10.21
C GLU A 19 0.49 -3.56 10.62
N ALA A 20 -0.09 -2.36 10.64
CA ALA A 20 -1.48 -2.17 10.99
C ALA A 20 -2.42 -2.88 10.01
N ILE A 21 -2.12 -2.81 8.71
CA ILE A 21 -2.91 -3.50 7.69
C ILE A 21 -2.85 -5.01 7.91
N ARG A 22 -1.68 -5.56 8.16
CA ARG A 22 -1.53 -7.00 8.41
C ARG A 22 -2.34 -7.47 9.61
N ARG A 23 -2.47 -6.63 10.64
CA ARG A 23 -3.29 -6.95 11.82
C ARG A 23 -4.77 -6.92 11.55
N GLU A 24 -5.23 -5.96 10.75
CA GLU A 24 -6.65 -5.69 10.60
C GLU A 24 -7.28 -6.33 9.37
N VAL A 25 -6.47 -6.69 8.37
CA VAL A 25 -6.98 -7.16 7.09
C VAL A 25 -6.41 -8.55 6.79
N PRO A 26 -7.25 -9.61 6.89
CA PRO A 26 -6.76 -10.98 6.68
C PRO A 26 -6.42 -11.25 5.21
N VAL A 27 -5.27 -11.89 5.00
CA VAL A 27 -4.78 -12.23 3.65
C VAL A 27 -5.76 -13.16 2.91
N GLU A 28 -6.39 -14.07 3.62
CA GLU A 28 -7.31 -15.05 3.04
C GLU A 28 -8.48 -14.39 2.34
N SER A 29 -8.98 -13.30 2.91
CA SER A 29 -10.15 -12.58 2.37
C SER A 29 -9.78 -11.49 1.39
N ALA A 30 -8.69 -10.79 1.67
CA ALA A 30 -8.34 -9.53 1.00
C ALA A 30 -7.13 -9.63 0.09
N GLY A 31 -6.48 -10.79 0.02
CA GLY A 31 -5.21 -10.93 -0.68
C GLY A 31 -4.07 -10.29 0.10
N LEU A 32 -2.88 -10.37 -0.45
CA LEU A 32 -1.70 -9.79 0.16
C LEU A 32 -1.61 -8.30 -0.20
N ILE A 33 -1.78 -7.45 0.81
CA ILE A 33 -1.72 -6.01 0.63
C ILE A 33 -0.32 -5.53 1.00
N SER A 34 0.34 -4.87 0.05
CA SER A 34 1.67 -4.30 0.24
C SER A 34 1.60 -2.77 0.22
N VAL A 35 2.29 -2.14 1.16
CA VAL A 35 2.48 -0.69 1.12
C VAL A 35 3.75 -0.42 0.32
N ASN A 36 3.58 0.16 -0.85
CA ASN A 36 4.70 0.40 -1.77
C ASN A 36 5.40 1.71 -1.46
N ASP A 37 4.62 2.71 -1.10
CA ASP A 37 5.16 4.03 -0.76
C ASP A 37 4.13 4.81 0.04
N VAL A 38 4.61 5.80 0.78
CA VAL A 38 3.77 6.76 1.50
C VAL A 38 4.23 8.15 1.11
N ASP A 39 3.33 8.90 0.49
CA ASP A 39 3.60 10.26 0.07
C ASP A 39 2.98 11.22 1.07
N VAL A 40 3.84 11.93 1.81
CA VAL A 40 3.42 12.80 2.91
C VAL A 40 3.44 14.24 2.43
N ALA A 41 2.32 14.93 2.60
CA ALA A 41 2.25 16.35 2.31
C ALA A 41 3.22 17.14 3.21
N GLY A 42 3.68 18.29 2.72
CA GLY A 42 4.69 19.08 3.42
C GLY A 42 4.30 19.53 4.83
N ASP A 43 2.99 19.69 5.08
CA ASP A 43 2.47 20.04 6.41
C ASP A 43 2.25 18.83 7.31
N LEU A 44 2.52 17.62 6.83
CA LEU A 44 2.34 16.34 7.54
C LEU A 44 0.90 16.04 7.95
N ARG A 45 -0.08 16.70 7.34
CA ARG A 45 -1.50 16.51 7.68
C ARG A 45 -2.19 15.45 6.85
N GLN A 46 -1.67 15.16 5.67
CA GLN A 46 -2.19 14.14 4.78
C GLN A 46 -1.09 13.22 4.32
N ALA A 47 -1.41 11.93 4.25
CA ALA A 47 -0.50 10.92 3.72
C ALA A 47 -1.24 10.08 2.71
N THR A 48 -0.72 10.00 1.50
CA THR A 48 -1.23 9.12 0.46
C THR A 48 -0.46 7.82 0.50
N VAL A 49 -1.17 6.73 0.78
CA VAL A 49 -0.59 5.40 0.92
C VAL A 49 -0.79 4.65 -0.38
N HIS A 50 0.29 4.43 -1.10
CA HIS A 50 0.28 3.68 -2.35
C HIS A 50 0.40 2.20 -2.04
N ILE A 51 -0.62 1.44 -2.38
CA ILE A 51 -0.69 0.02 -2.09
C ILE A 51 -0.83 -0.79 -3.37
N SER A 52 -0.45 -2.06 -3.29
CA SER A 52 -0.81 -3.06 -4.27
C SER A 52 -1.44 -4.24 -3.55
N ILE A 53 -2.35 -4.92 -4.22
CA ILE A 53 -3.02 -6.09 -3.67
C ILE A 53 -2.76 -7.26 -4.60
N LEU A 54 -2.06 -8.26 -4.10
CA LEU A 54 -1.79 -9.49 -4.82
C LEU A 54 -2.86 -10.51 -4.44
N GLY A 55 -3.69 -10.86 -5.41
CA GLY A 55 -4.78 -11.78 -5.18
C GLY A 55 -5.76 -11.80 -6.35
N SER A 56 -6.84 -12.56 -6.20
CA SER A 56 -7.90 -12.61 -7.19
C SER A 56 -8.63 -11.26 -7.30
N PRO A 57 -9.36 -11.00 -8.39
CA PRO A 57 -10.17 -9.79 -8.49
C PRO A 57 -11.14 -9.62 -7.31
N GLU A 58 -11.68 -10.72 -6.82
CA GLU A 58 -12.58 -10.72 -5.67
C GLU A 58 -11.85 -10.31 -4.38
N GLN A 59 -10.67 -10.86 -4.17
CA GLN A 59 -9.82 -10.49 -3.04
C GLN A 59 -9.42 -9.02 -3.11
N GLN A 60 -9.10 -8.53 -4.30
CA GLN A 60 -8.75 -7.11 -4.48
C GLN A 60 -9.90 -6.19 -4.08
N ARG A 61 -11.12 -6.50 -4.52
CA ARG A 61 -12.30 -5.73 -4.14
C ARG A 61 -12.54 -5.76 -2.65
N THR A 62 -12.45 -6.94 -2.06
CA THR A 62 -12.60 -7.11 -0.61
C THR A 62 -11.53 -6.32 0.14
N GLY A 63 -10.29 -6.38 -0.32
CA GLY A 63 -9.18 -5.65 0.28
C GLY A 63 -9.39 -4.15 0.28
N ILE A 64 -9.81 -3.59 -0.85
CA ILE A 64 -10.10 -2.16 -0.97
C ILE A 64 -11.21 -1.75 0.00
N ASN A 65 -12.28 -2.54 0.05
CA ASN A 65 -13.41 -2.25 0.94
C ASN A 65 -13.00 -2.33 2.41
N MET A 66 -12.20 -3.31 2.77
CA MET A 66 -11.71 -3.45 4.14
C MET A 66 -10.78 -2.31 4.55
N LEU A 67 -9.92 -1.85 3.65
CA LEU A 67 -9.07 -0.69 3.91
C LEU A 67 -9.90 0.57 4.15
N ARG A 68 -10.91 0.80 3.33
CA ARG A 68 -11.80 1.95 3.50
C ARG A 68 -12.56 1.87 4.83
N LYS A 69 -13.08 0.69 5.13
CA LYS A 69 -13.86 0.47 6.35
C LYS A 69 -12.99 0.63 7.60
N ASN A 70 -11.74 0.19 7.54
CA ASN A 70 -10.84 0.19 8.68
C ASN A 70 -9.85 1.36 8.67
N GLN A 71 -10.04 2.34 7.81
CA GLN A 71 -9.12 3.46 7.65
C GLN A 71 -8.82 4.17 8.98
N ARG A 72 -9.86 4.49 9.74
CA ARG A 72 -9.69 5.17 11.03
C ARG A 72 -8.95 4.32 12.05
N ARG A 73 -9.21 3.02 12.05
CA ARG A 73 -8.56 2.09 12.96
C ARG A 73 -7.07 1.94 12.61
N ILE A 74 -6.77 1.81 11.34
CA ILE A 74 -5.39 1.73 10.85
C ILE A 74 -4.64 3.03 11.20
N GLN A 75 -5.28 4.17 10.98
CA GLN A 75 -4.73 5.47 11.32
C GLN A 75 -4.45 5.58 12.83
N GLY A 76 -5.37 5.11 13.66
CA GLY A 76 -5.19 5.10 15.11
C GLY A 76 -4.04 4.21 15.56
N LEU A 77 -3.88 3.04 14.97
CA LEU A 77 -2.76 2.14 15.26
C LEU A 77 -1.43 2.78 14.88
N MET A 78 -1.38 3.41 13.71
CA MET A 78 -0.20 4.14 13.27
C MET A 78 0.12 5.29 14.23
N ALA A 79 -0.89 6.03 14.67
CA ALA A 79 -0.70 7.18 15.58
C ALA A 79 -0.10 6.78 16.91
N LYS A 80 -0.40 5.57 17.39
CA LYS A 80 0.20 5.05 18.63
C LYS A 80 1.67 4.69 18.46
N ALA A 81 2.05 4.26 17.26
CA ALA A 81 3.41 3.81 16.98
C ALA A 81 4.33 4.95 16.54
N VAL A 82 3.77 6.01 15.98
CA VAL A 82 4.55 7.13 15.44
C VAL A 82 4.14 8.42 16.12
N VAL A 83 5.10 9.04 16.80
CA VAL A 83 4.85 10.31 17.49
C VAL A 83 5.09 11.45 16.51
N LEU A 84 4.00 12.08 16.08
CA LEU A 84 4.02 13.25 15.21
C LEU A 84 3.18 14.36 15.84
N LYS A 85 3.49 15.60 15.48
CA LYS A 85 2.73 16.76 15.95
C LYS A 85 1.26 16.65 15.56
N TYR A 86 0.99 16.18 14.35
CA TYR A 86 -0.35 15.90 13.86
C TYR A 86 -0.37 14.48 13.32
N THR A 87 -1.45 13.75 13.57
CA THR A 87 -1.66 12.45 12.93
C THR A 87 -2.12 12.69 11.50
N PRO A 88 -1.35 12.27 10.49
CA PRO A 88 -1.79 12.47 9.11
C PRO A 88 -3.05 11.67 8.82
N GLN A 89 -3.95 12.26 8.05
CA GLN A 89 -5.09 11.54 7.53
C GLN A 89 -4.62 10.64 6.39
N LEU A 90 -4.93 9.36 6.47
CA LEU A 90 -4.50 8.39 5.48
C LEU A 90 -5.46 8.34 4.31
N ARG A 91 -4.91 8.28 3.12
CA ARG A 91 -5.65 8.04 1.89
C ARG A 91 -4.99 6.87 1.17
N PHE A 92 -5.76 5.81 0.93
CA PHE A 92 -5.24 4.64 0.24
C PHE A 92 -5.50 4.75 -1.26
N VAL A 93 -4.46 4.49 -2.04
CA VAL A 93 -4.53 4.53 -3.51
C VAL A 93 -3.88 3.26 -4.05
N ILE A 94 -4.57 2.61 -4.98
CA ILE A 94 -4.00 1.45 -5.68
C ILE A 94 -2.89 1.94 -6.60
N ASP A 95 -1.73 1.32 -6.47
CA ASP A 95 -0.58 1.68 -7.27
C ASP A 95 -0.65 1.01 -8.64
N ASP A 96 -1.17 1.75 -9.61
CA ASP A 96 -1.32 1.26 -10.98
C ASP A 96 0.01 0.92 -11.64
N SER A 97 1.09 1.57 -11.24
CA SER A 97 2.39 1.31 -11.85
C SER A 97 2.87 -0.11 -11.59
N ILE A 98 2.60 -0.63 -10.38
CA ILE A 98 2.94 -2.02 -10.05
C ILE A 98 1.96 -2.98 -10.74
N ALA A 99 0.68 -2.63 -10.79
CA ALA A 99 -0.31 -3.41 -11.51
C ALA A 99 0.05 -3.51 -13.00
N ARG A 100 0.47 -2.40 -13.60
CA ARG A 100 0.97 -2.38 -14.98
C ARG A 100 2.22 -3.23 -15.14
N GLY A 101 3.15 -3.13 -14.20
CA GLY A 101 4.37 -3.93 -14.20
C GLY A 101 4.07 -5.42 -14.14
N ASN A 102 3.18 -5.83 -13.25
CA ASN A 102 2.76 -7.22 -13.15
C ASN A 102 2.08 -7.69 -14.44
N LYS A 103 1.24 -6.85 -15.03
CA LYS A 103 0.57 -7.15 -16.28
C LYS A 103 1.56 -7.31 -17.43
N VAL A 104 2.56 -6.45 -17.50
CA VAL A 104 3.64 -6.54 -18.49
C VAL A 104 4.41 -7.85 -18.32
N LEU A 105 4.73 -8.23 -17.10
CA LEU A 105 5.41 -9.49 -16.83
C LEU A 105 4.58 -10.69 -17.24
N GLU A 106 3.27 -10.67 -17.01
CA GLU A 106 2.37 -11.72 -17.48
C GLU A 106 2.36 -11.83 -19.00
N ILE A 107 2.32 -10.70 -19.69
CA ILE A 107 2.36 -10.67 -21.16
C ILE A 107 3.68 -11.26 -21.66
N ILE A 108 4.79 -10.91 -21.05
CA ILE A 108 6.11 -11.45 -21.41
C ILE A 108 6.13 -12.96 -21.19
N ALA A 109 5.61 -13.44 -20.06
CA ALA A 109 5.53 -14.87 -19.77
C ALA A 109 4.66 -15.61 -20.80
N GLU A 110 3.56 -15.03 -21.24
CA GLU A 110 2.72 -15.59 -22.27
C GLU A 110 3.41 -15.63 -23.63
N LEU A 111 4.11 -14.56 -23.98
CA LEU A 111 4.89 -14.51 -25.22
C LEU A 111 5.99 -15.57 -25.22
N GLU A 112 6.66 -15.75 -24.09
CA GLU A 112 7.69 -16.80 -23.96
C GLU A 112 7.11 -18.20 -24.09
N ARG A 113 5.88 -18.41 -23.64
CA ARG A 113 5.20 -19.69 -23.79
C ARG A 113 4.74 -19.96 -25.22
N THR A 114 4.39 -18.92 -25.96
CA THR A 114 3.91 -19.04 -27.34
C THR A 114 5.02 -18.99 -28.36
N LEU A 115 6.15 -18.38 -28.03
CA LEU A 115 7.32 -18.38 -28.89
C LEU A 115 8.10 -19.67 -28.72
N PRO A 116 8.69 -20.20 -29.83
CA PRO A 116 9.61 -21.31 -29.66
C PRO A 116 10.74 -20.87 -28.76
N GLU A 117 10.98 -21.65 -27.74
CA GLU A 117 12.00 -21.30 -26.78
C GLU A 117 13.35 -21.22 -27.46
N THR A 118 13.94 -20.07 -27.29
CA THR A 118 15.28 -19.82 -27.77
C THR A 118 16.20 -19.80 -26.59
#